data_a9d324de407b8509b1344582d9c01213
#
_entry.id   a9d324de407b8509b1344582d9c01213
#
_cell.length_a   1.000
_cell.length_b   1.000
_cell.length_c   1.000
_cell.angle_alpha   90.00
_cell.angle_beta   90.00
_cell.angle_gamma   90.00
#
_symmetry.space_group_name_H-M   'P 1'
#
loop_
_entity.id
_entity.type
_entity.pdbx_description
1 polymer ?
#
loop_
_entity_poly.entity_id
_entity_poly.type
_entity_poly.pdbx_seq_one_letter_code
_entity_poly.pdbx_strand_id
1 'polypeptide(L)'
;MNRLVVVSNRVPIPTANSHAGGLAVALDGVMEKRGGLWFGWSGDVVPTSAGNSVWVQHSGGVDYATIDLTQEEHERYYNNFSNGVLWPLLHTMPDLMHYDRRDAVVYREVNARMAATLQPLLRPSDLIWVHDYHLLSLPACLRARGISNPIGFFLHVPFAAADVLAAAPEMASLVCDLLAADLLGFQTENDMANFAAAAELFGDATRLAGNVLNVGGRKVRLGVFPVEIEPVGFADLAEAMEAGPEAARLRASLTGQHLILGVERLDPTKGLLQRLAGLRLLLEKHPRWQRRATLLQIAALSRKEVASYRALRTALDREAGSLNADLAEPDWLPLRLVSRAVDRGVIAGYMRAARVGLVTPLRDGMNLVAKEFVAAQNPDDPGVLVLSRFAGAAQQLDGALKINPHDADAIADALDRALAMPLGERRERWQSMWASIADRSPLAWGRAFVAALLRASSIVAVPDRPLRTGTGPLAMVEGGAKSAIVTDLMVAERVGNSDVLRAAPMLMPEAAQLN
;
A
#
# COMPACT_ATOMS: atom_id res chain seq x y z
N MET A 1 22.11 -15.95 -13.18
CA MET A 1 21.51 -14.75 -12.52
C MET A 1 21.27 -15.09 -11.07
N ASN A 2 21.46 -14.14 -10.15
CA ASN A 2 21.12 -14.34 -8.74
C ASN A 2 19.60 -14.51 -8.60
N ARG A 3 19.15 -15.47 -7.79
CA ARG A 3 17.73 -15.65 -7.48
C ARG A 3 17.22 -14.43 -6.69
N LEU A 4 16.04 -13.93 -7.04
CA LEU A 4 15.37 -12.88 -6.28
C LEU A 4 14.51 -13.51 -5.20
N VAL A 5 14.64 -13.02 -3.97
CA VAL A 5 13.80 -13.37 -2.82
C VAL A 5 13.02 -12.13 -2.40
N VAL A 6 11.75 -12.09 -2.76
CA VAL A 6 10.82 -11.03 -2.34
C VAL A 6 10.24 -11.38 -0.99
N VAL A 7 10.26 -10.43 -0.05
CA VAL A 7 9.63 -10.58 1.27
C VAL A 7 8.61 -9.48 1.45
N SER A 8 7.34 -9.85 1.63
CA SER A 8 6.25 -8.92 1.87
C SER A 8 5.37 -9.38 3.02
N ASN A 9 4.60 -8.47 3.61
CA ASN A 9 3.70 -8.84 4.70
C ASN A 9 2.74 -9.95 4.28
N ARG A 10 2.12 -9.84 3.10
CA ARG A 10 1.20 -10.85 2.56
C ARG A 10 1.67 -11.33 1.20
N VAL A 11 1.63 -12.65 0.99
CA VAL A 11 1.94 -13.27 -0.29
C VAL A 11 0.65 -13.47 -1.08
N PRO A 12 0.52 -12.92 -2.30
CA PRO A 12 -0.63 -13.14 -3.16
C PRO A 12 -0.47 -14.50 -3.87
N ILE A 13 -0.86 -15.58 -3.21
CA ILE A 13 -0.85 -16.91 -3.86
C ILE A 13 -1.82 -16.87 -5.05
N PRO A 14 -1.39 -17.26 -6.27
CA PRO A 14 -2.26 -17.30 -7.43
C PRO A 14 -3.43 -18.27 -7.21
N THR A 15 -4.62 -17.72 -7.04
CA THR A 15 -5.90 -18.45 -7.00
C THR A 15 -6.84 -17.84 -8.03
N ALA A 16 -7.79 -18.60 -8.54
CA ALA A 16 -8.74 -18.15 -9.56
C ALA A 16 -9.53 -16.88 -9.20
N ASN A 17 -9.53 -16.47 -7.92
CA ASN A 17 -10.28 -15.34 -7.38
C ASN A 17 -9.41 -14.31 -6.63
N SER A 18 -8.09 -14.27 -6.84
CA SER A 18 -7.23 -13.34 -6.10
C SER A 18 -7.37 -11.91 -6.64
N HIS A 19 -8.03 -11.04 -5.88
CA HIS A 19 -7.98 -9.59 -6.11
C HIS A 19 -6.70 -9.03 -5.47
N ALA A 20 -5.63 -8.96 -6.25
CA ALA A 20 -4.35 -8.39 -5.79
C ALA A 20 -4.46 -6.86 -5.68
N GLY A 21 -3.97 -6.27 -4.58
CA GLY A 21 -3.79 -4.82 -4.45
C GLY A 21 -2.65 -4.31 -5.35
N GLY A 22 -2.56 -2.99 -5.57
CA GLY A 22 -1.58 -2.40 -6.51
C GLY A 22 -0.12 -2.83 -6.30
N LEU A 23 0.32 -3.02 -5.04
CA LEU A 23 1.67 -3.55 -4.73
C LEU A 23 1.84 -4.98 -5.27
N ALA A 24 0.87 -5.85 -5.01
CA ALA A 24 0.94 -7.23 -5.44
C ALA A 24 0.98 -7.33 -6.96
N VAL A 25 0.16 -6.54 -7.67
CA VAL A 25 0.18 -6.46 -9.15
C VAL A 25 1.54 -6.01 -9.68
N ALA A 26 2.16 -5.00 -9.04
CA ALA A 26 3.47 -4.50 -9.47
C ALA A 26 4.57 -5.56 -9.26
N LEU A 27 4.55 -6.28 -8.14
CA LEU A 27 5.53 -7.34 -7.85
C LEU A 27 5.29 -8.61 -8.66
N ASP A 28 4.04 -8.99 -8.93
CA ASP A 28 3.71 -10.13 -9.79
C ASP A 28 4.38 -9.99 -11.16
N GLY A 29 4.26 -8.84 -11.81
CA GLY A 29 4.90 -8.62 -13.10
C GLY A 29 6.44 -8.73 -13.07
N VAL A 30 7.06 -8.45 -11.93
CA VAL A 30 8.51 -8.66 -11.74
C VAL A 30 8.83 -10.15 -11.53
N MET A 31 8.05 -10.83 -10.66
CA MET A 31 8.28 -12.22 -10.29
C MET A 31 7.94 -13.19 -11.41
N GLU A 32 6.85 -12.99 -12.15
CA GLU A 32 6.47 -13.83 -13.30
C GLU A 32 7.59 -13.90 -14.36
N LYS A 33 8.25 -12.77 -14.62
CA LYS A 33 9.33 -12.71 -15.65
C LYS A 33 10.69 -13.14 -15.14
N ARG A 34 10.95 -13.03 -13.83
CA ARG A 34 12.27 -13.30 -13.26
C ARG A 34 12.33 -14.67 -12.57
N GLY A 35 11.22 -15.16 -12.06
CA GLY A 35 11.19 -16.28 -11.15
C GLY A 35 11.79 -15.95 -9.79
N GLY A 36 11.80 -16.91 -8.87
CA GLY A 36 12.43 -16.75 -7.57
C GLY A 36 11.59 -17.25 -6.42
N LEU A 37 11.79 -16.65 -5.23
CA LEU A 37 11.05 -16.96 -4.01
C LEU A 37 10.26 -15.73 -3.57
N TRP A 38 8.96 -15.92 -3.26
CA TRP A 38 8.14 -14.91 -2.60
C TRP A 38 7.72 -15.43 -1.23
N PHE A 39 8.20 -14.76 -0.17
CA PHE A 39 8.00 -15.17 1.21
C PHE A 39 7.17 -14.15 1.99
N GLY A 40 6.29 -14.63 2.87
CA GLY A 40 5.52 -13.80 3.79
C GLY A 40 4.33 -14.52 4.42
N TRP A 41 3.36 -13.76 4.92
CA TRP A 41 2.13 -14.29 5.50
C TRP A 41 1.15 -14.78 4.43
N SER A 42 0.51 -15.94 4.68
CA SER A 42 -0.52 -16.54 3.80
C SER A 42 -1.80 -15.70 3.72
N GLY A 43 -2.10 -14.94 4.77
CA GLY A 43 -3.38 -14.28 5.01
C GLY A 43 -4.29 -15.04 5.96
N ASP A 44 -3.92 -16.27 6.34
CA ASP A 44 -4.67 -17.09 7.27
C ASP A 44 -4.25 -16.81 8.72
N VAL A 45 -5.23 -16.89 9.62
CA VAL A 45 -5.04 -16.73 11.06
C VAL A 45 -5.38 -18.05 11.74
N VAL A 46 -4.45 -18.56 12.53
CA VAL A 46 -4.57 -19.83 13.24
C VAL A 46 -4.66 -19.63 14.76
N PRO A 47 -5.37 -20.50 15.50
CA PRO A 47 -5.54 -20.34 16.95
C PRO A 47 -4.23 -20.39 17.73
N THR A 48 -3.29 -21.24 17.29
CA THR A 48 -1.99 -21.44 17.95
C THR A 48 -0.87 -21.34 16.90
N SER A 49 0.33 -21.01 17.37
CA SER A 49 1.49 -20.97 16.47
C SER A 49 1.75 -22.34 15.86
N ALA A 50 1.77 -22.40 14.54
CA ALA A 50 2.25 -23.57 13.80
C ALA A 50 3.79 -23.72 13.90
N GLY A 51 4.43 -23.00 14.81
CA GLY A 51 5.88 -22.93 14.91
C GLY A 51 6.50 -22.20 13.71
N ASN A 52 7.59 -22.74 13.19
CA ASN A 52 8.26 -22.23 11.99
C ASN A 52 7.81 -22.97 10.70
N SER A 53 6.62 -23.55 10.70
CA SER A 53 6.11 -24.26 9.52
C SER A 53 5.94 -23.32 8.35
N VAL A 54 6.46 -23.74 7.19
CA VAL A 54 6.37 -23.00 5.93
C VAL A 54 5.60 -23.85 4.94
N TRP A 55 4.62 -23.24 4.30
CA TRP A 55 3.93 -23.82 3.17
C TRP A 55 4.56 -23.30 1.89
N VAL A 56 4.94 -24.21 0.99
CA VAL A 56 5.54 -23.81 -0.29
C VAL A 56 4.64 -24.30 -1.42
N GLN A 57 4.26 -23.36 -2.29
CA GLN A 57 3.54 -23.65 -3.53
C GLN A 57 4.36 -23.13 -4.71
N HIS A 58 4.51 -23.97 -5.75
CA HIS A 58 5.20 -23.57 -6.97
C HIS A 58 4.20 -23.21 -8.07
N SER A 59 4.38 -22.05 -8.71
CA SER A 59 3.57 -21.63 -9.86
C SER A 59 4.36 -20.66 -10.74
N GLY A 60 4.35 -20.87 -12.06
CA GLY A 60 4.94 -19.93 -13.03
C GLY A 60 6.43 -19.62 -12.86
N GLY A 61 7.23 -20.55 -12.29
CA GLY A 61 8.65 -20.31 -12.00
C GLY A 61 8.92 -19.55 -10.70
N VAL A 62 7.89 -19.31 -9.88
CA VAL A 62 7.95 -18.67 -8.57
C VAL A 62 7.62 -19.69 -7.48
N ASP A 63 8.44 -19.74 -6.44
CA ASP A 63 8.16 -20.43 -5.19
C ASP A 63 7.46 -19.47 -4.24
N TYR A 64 6.19 -19.73 -3.91
CA TYR A 64 5.42 -18.97 -2.92
C TYR A 64 5.55 -19.66 -1.58
N ALA A 65 6.32 -19.09 -0.67
CA ALA A 65 6.53 -19.63 0.67
C ALA A 65 5.77 -18.81 1.70
N THR A 66 4.89 -19.43 2.47
CA THR A 66 4.02 -18.72 3.40
C THR A 66 4.08 -19.27 4.81
N ILE A 67 3.89 -18.37 5.77
CA ILE A 67 3.64 -18.68 7.18
C ILE A 67 2.25 -18.17 7.57
N ASP A 68 1.64 -18.78 8.57
CA ASP A 68 0.40 -18.28 9.17
C ASP A 68 0.71 -17.39 10.38
N LEU A 69 -0.20 -16.47 10.71
CA LEU A 69 -0.16 -15.71 11.95
C LEU A 69 -1.11 -16.33 12.98
N THR A 70 -0.73 -16.27 14.25
CA THR A 70 -1.67 -16.55 15.34
C THR A 70 -2.68 -15.41 15.47
N GLN A 71 -3.78 -15.64 16.19
CA GLN A 71 -4.76 -14.61 16.49
C GLN A 71 -4.10 -13.42 17.21
N GLU A 72 -3.21 -13.66 18.17
CA GLU A 72 -2.49 -12.62 18.91
C GLU A 72 -1.52 -11.86 17.99
N GLU A 73 -0.76 -12.54 17.13
CA GLU A 73 0.12 -11.90 16.16
C GLU A 73 -0.68 -11.05 15.15
N HIS A 74 -1.81 -11.57 14.64
CA HIS A 74 -2.67 -10.80 13.73
C HIS A 74 -3.21 -9.53 14.41
N GLU A 75 -3.65 -9.63 15.66
CA GLU A 75 -4.17 -8.49 16.41
C GLU A 75 -3.06 -7.47 16.72
N ARG A 76 -1.96 -7.91 17.37
CA ARG A 76 -0.92 -7.02 17.89
C ARG A 76 0.05 -6.52 16.83
N TYR A 77 0.57 -7.42 15.98
CA TYR A 77 1.52 -7.06 14.93
C TYR A 77 0.83 -6.33 13.78
N TYR A 78 -0.27 -6.94 13.23
CA TYR A 78 -0.88 -6.43 12.01
C TYR A 78 -1.87 -5.29 12.28
N ASN A 79 -2.91 -5.53 13.12
CA ASN A 79 -3.95 -4.52 13.35
C ASN A 79 -3.45 -3.36 14.19
N ASN A 80 -2.85 -3.64 15.36
CA ASN A 80 -2.51 -2.62 16.33
C ASN A 80 -1.21 -1.89 15.95
N PHE A 81 -0.06 -2.58 15.90
CA PHE A 81 1.20 -1.88 15.69
C PHE A 81 1.37 -1.42 14.25
N SER A 82 1.25 -2.32 13.26
CA SER A 82 1.46 -1.92 11.86
C SER A 82 0.41 -0.92 11.38
N ASN A 83 -0.89 -1.20 11.61
CA ASN A 83 -1.97 -0.37 11.07
C ASN A 83 -2.52 0.67 12.04
N GLY A 84 -2.33 0.49 13.34
CA GLY A 84 -2.77 1.43 14.38
C GLY A 84 -1.69 2.38 14.86
N VAL A 85 -0.39 2.09 14.63
CA VAL A 85 0.73 2.96 15.01
C VAL A 85 1.53 3.39 13.78
N LEU A 86 2.17 2.46 13.06
CA LEU A 86 3.10 2.81 11.97
C LEU A 86 2.39 3.46 10.78
N TRP A 87 1.22 2.93 10.37
CA TRP A 87 0.48 3.49 9.24
C TRP A 87 0.12 4.98 9.45
N PRO A 88 -0.60 5.36 10.52
CA PRO A 88 -0.93 6.77 10.72
C PRO A 88 0.31 7.64 10.94
N LEU A 89 1.31 7.16 11.68
CA LEU A 89 2.53 7.92 11.95
C LEU A 89 3.30 8.26 10.68
N LEU A 90 3.54 7.27 9.81
CA LEU A 90 4.23 7.45 8.53
C LEU A 90 3.44 8.37 7.57
N HIS A 91 2.12 8.40 7.70
CA HIS A 91 1.26 9.34 6.95
C HIS A 91 1.07 10.70 7.65
N THR A 92 1.87 11.02 8.68
CA THR A 92 1.85 12.31 9.38
C THR A 92 0.51 12.56 10.09
N MET A 93 -0.07 11.52 10.70
CA MET A 93 -1.34 11.54 11.44
C MET A 93 -1.16 10.96 12.85
N PRO A 94 -0.24 11.51 13.69
CA PRO A 94 0.04 10.94 15.01
C PRO A 94 -1.19 10.89 15.93
N ASP A 95 -2.17 11.79 15.73
CA ASP A 95 -3.42 11.82 16.50
C ASP A 95 -4.30 10.58 16.31
N LEU A 96 -4.08 9.81 15.23
CA LEU A 96 -4.78 8.54 14.97
C LEU A 96 -4.02 7.34 15.54
N MET A 97 -2.86 7.55 16.14
CA MET A 97 -2.02 6.49 16.67
C MET A 97 -2.56 5.99 18.03
N HIS A 98 -2.64 4.69 18.17
CA HIS A 98 -2.96 4.02 19.43
C HIS A 98 -1.79 3.12 19.83
N TYR A 99 -0.91 3.65 20.68
CA TYR A 99 0.33 2.98 21.06
C TYR A 99 0.17 2.10 22.31
N ASP A 100 0.55 0.81 22.19
CA ASP A 100 0.79 -0.11 23.33
C ASP A 100 2.17 -0.77 23.12
N ARG A 101 3.01 -0.72 24.16
CA ARG A 101 4.36 -1.29 24.14
C ARG A 101 4.37 -2.79 23.83
N ARG A 102 3.34 -3.53 24.25
CA ARG A 102 3.22 -4.97 24.00
C ARG A 102 3.03 -5.26 22.51
N ASP A 103 2.34 -4.39 21.80
CA ASP A 103 2.13 -4.53 20.35
C ASP A 103 3.44 -4.36 19.60
N ALA A 104 4.30 -3.44 20.06
CA ALA A 104 5.64 -3.25 19.51
C ALA A 104 6.57 -4.46 19.76
N VAL A 105 6.45 -5.11 20.92
CA VAL A 105 7.19 -6.34 21.23
C VAL A 105 6.79 -7.46 20.27
N VAL A 106 5.49 -7.71 20.10
CA VAL A 106 5.00 -8.74 19.17
C VAL A 106 5.36 -8.42 17.72
N TYR A 107 5.35 -7.14 17.32
CA TYR A 107 5.84 -6.73 16.00
C TYR A 107 7.29 -7.18 15.75
N ARG A 108 8.18 -7.01 16.73
CA ARG A 108 9.57 -7.45 16.64
C ARG A 108 9.69 -8.97 16.64
N GLU A 109 8.90 -9.66 17.47
CA GLU A 109 8.87 -11.12 17.54
C GLU A 109 8.44 -11.74 16.20
N VAL A 110 7.41 -11.20 15.54
CA VAL A 110 6.97 -11.66 14.22
C VAL A 110 8.05 -11.42 13.17
N ASN A 111 8.72 -10.26 13.16
CA ASN A 111 9.84 -10.00 12.25
C ASN A 111 11.02 -10.96 12.50
N ALA A 112 11.34 -11.24 13.77
CA ALA A 112 12.39 -12.20 14.13
C ALA A 112 12.03 -13.64 13.72
N ARG A 113 10.75 -14.05 13.90
CA ARG A 113 10.24 -15.34 13.43
C ARG A 113 10.29 -15.44 11.91
N MET A 114 9.88 -14.39 11.18
CA MET A 114 10.00 -14.36 9.73
C MET A 114 11.44 -14.51 9.26
N ALA A 115 12.39 -13.83 9.91
CA ALA A 115 13.82 -13.99 9.60
C ALA A 115 14.32 -15.41 9.85
N ALA A 116 13.91 -16.03 10.98
CA ALA A 116 14.26 -17.40 11.33
C ALA A 116 13.72 -18.41 10.32
N THR A 117 12.49 -18.22 9.88
CA THR A 117 11.81 -19.10 8.94
C THR A 117 12.34 -18.93 7.51
N LEU A 118 12.71 -17.72 7.12
CA LEU A 118 13.29 -17.44 5.80
C LEU A 118 14.71 -17.98 5.65
N GLN A 119 15.52 -17.95 6.73
CA GLN A 119 16.94 -18.31 6.69
C GLN A 119 17.23 -19.65 5.98
N PRO A 120 16.57 -20.78 6.30
CA PRO A 120 16.85 -22.08 5.66
C PRO A 120 16.43 -22.14 4.18
N LEU A 121 15.62 -21.20 3.70
CA LEU A 121 15.19 -21.12 2.30
C LEU A 121 16.16 -20.31 1.43
N LEU A 122 17.11 -19.61 2.06
CA LEU A 122 18.07 -18.74 1.37
C LEU A 122 19.24 -19.52 0.81
N ARG A 123 19.72 -19.07 -0.36
CA ARG A 123 20.96 -19.52 -1.01
C ARG A 123 22.02 -18.41 -0.91
N PRO A 124 23.31 -18.73 -0.89
CA PRO A 124 24.36 -17.72 -0.76
C PRO A 124 24.35 -16.61 -1.81
N SER A 125 23.82 -16.89 -3.01
CA SER A 125 23.75 -15.94 -4.13
C SER A 125 22.42 -15.19 -4.23
N ASP A 126 21.50 -15.37 -3.30
CA ASP A 126 20.20 -14.71 -3.36
C ASP A 126 20.29 -13.21 -3.11
N LEU A 127 19.39 -12.46 -3.76
CA LEU A 127 19.14 -11.05 -3.49
C LEU A 127 17.83 -10.95 -2.71
N ILE A 128 17.86 -10.39 -1.51
CA ILE A 128 16.68 -10.25 -0.65
C ILE A 128 16.08 -8.86 -0.86
N TRP A 129 14.80 -8.81 -1.20
CA TRP A 129 14.06 -7.56 -1.40
C TRP A 129 12.86 -7.51 -0.46
N VAL A 130 13.00 -6.75 0.63
CA VAL A 130 11.99 -6.60 1.70
C VAL A 130 11.08 -5.43 1.38
N HIS A 131 9.77 -5.62 1.60
CA HIS A 131 8.76 -4.63 1.26
C HIS A 131 7.95 -4.18 2.47
N ASP A 132 7.89 -2.86 2.62
CA ASP A 132 6.92 -2.07 3.33
C ASP A 132 7.01 -2.10 4.88
N TYR A 133 6.26 -1.20 5.50
CA TYR A 133 6.34 -0.82 6.92
C TYR A 133 6.05 -1.94 7.93
N HIS A 134 5.48 -3.04 7.49
CA HIS A 134 5.29 -4.22 8.34
C HIS A 134 6.62 -4.90 8.72
N LEU A 135 7.68 -4.66 7.96
CA LEU A 135 8.93 -5.40 8.01
C LEU A 135 10.15 -4.51 8.28
N LEU A 136 9.96 -3.37 8.99
CA LEU A 136 11.05 -2.41 9.27
C LEU A 136 12.20 -3.04 10.06
N SER A 137 11.92 -4.02 10.94
CA SER A 137 12.96 -4.69 11.73
C SER A 137 13.58 -5.90 11.01
N LEU A 138 13.01 -6.37 9.91
CA LEU A 138 13.46 -7.60 9.25
C LEU A 138 14.91 -7.53 8.76
N PRO A 139 15.42 -6.43 8.19
CA PRO A 139 16.83 -6.33 7.79
C PRO A 139 17.79 -6.59 8.95
N ALA A 140 17.55 -6.00 10.12
CA ALA A 140 18.38 -6.23 11.32
C ALA A 140 18.25 -7.67 11.84
N CYS A 141 17.03 -8.23 11.85
CA CYS A 141 16.80 -9.62 12.25
C CYS A 141 17.56 -10.61 11.34
N LEU A 142 17.63 -10.38 10.04
CA LEU A 142 18.40 -11.20 9.11
C LEU A 142 19.91 -11.08 9.38
N ARG A 143 20.42 -9.86 9.58
CA ARG A 143 21.84 -9.63 9.91
C ARG A 143 22.24 -10.27 11.23
N ALA A 144 21.40 -10.18 12.27
CA ALA A 144 21.62 -10.82 13.56
C ALA A 144 21.74 -12.37 13.47
N ARG A 145 21.15 -12.95 12.43
CA ARG A 145 21.26 -14.39 12.11
C ARG A 145 22.42 -14.75 11.19
N GLY A 146 23.33 -13.81 10.91
CA GLY A 146 24.51 -14.02 10.09
C GLY A 146 24.24 -14.04 8.58
N ILE A 147 23.08 -13.59 8.12
CA ILE A 147 22.75 -13.49 6.69
C ILE A 147 23.59 -12.38 6.06
N SER A 148 24.49 -12.74 5.16
CA SER A 148 25.39 -11.82 4.43
C SER A 148 24.87 -11.43 3.04
N ASN A 149 23.77 -12.02 2.57
CA ASN A 149 23.16 -11.72 1.29
C ASN A 149 22.89 -10.22 1.13
N PRO A 150 22.91 -9.66 -0.08
CA PRO A 150 22.45 -8.29 -0.33
C PRO A 150 20.99 -8.13 0.09
N ILE A 151 20.71 -7.13 0.94
CA ILE A 151 19.36 -6.80 1.42
C ILE A 151 18.98 -5.42 0.89
N GLY A 152 17.96 -5.38 0.05
CA GLY A 152 17.24 -4.15 -0.31
C GLY A 152 15.93 -4.06 0.46
N PHE A 153 15.59 -2.87 0.94
CA PHE A 153 14.30 -2.59 1.55
C PHE A 153 13.59 -1.50 0.74
N PHE A 154 12.30 -1.66 0.49
CA PHE A 154 11.50 -0.67 -0.22
C PHE A 154 10.27 -0.26 0.60
N LEU A 155 10.12 1.04 0.84
CA LEU A 155 8.97 1.60 1.55
C LEU A 155 7.94 2.12 0.53
N HIS A 156 6.72 1.55 0.58
CA HIS A 156 5.62 1.95 -0.32
C HIS A 156 4.81 3.12 0.19
N VAL A 157 4.81 3.36 1.49
CA VAL A 157 4.13 4.47 2.15
C VAL A 157 5.06 5.68 2.28
N PRO A 158 4.54 6.88 2.62
CA PRO A 158 5.39 8.02 2.90
C PRO A 158 6.35 7.75 4.08
N PHE A 159 7.39 8.55 4.18
CA PHE A 159 8.22 8.61 5.38
C PHE A 159 8.09 10.00 6.01
N ALA A 160 7.58 10.06 7.25
CA ALA A 160 7.35 11.32 7.94
C ALA A 160 8.66 11.98 8.39
N ALA A 161 8.62 13.28 8.72
CA ALA A 161 9.74 14.00 9.30
C ALA A 161 10.13 13.43 10.68
N ALA A 162 11.39 13.55 11.06
CA ALA A 162 11.95 12.90 12.24
C ALA A 162 11.27 13.33 13.55
N ASP A 163 10.83 14.57 13.67
CA ASP A 163 10.10 15.10 14.82
C ASP A 163 8.71 14.44 14.96
N VAL A 164 8.01 14.20 13.87
CA VAL A 164 6.75 13.45 13.87
C VAL A 164 6.99 11.99 14.26
N LEU A 165 8.04 11.36 13.75
CA LEU A 165 8.39 9.98 14.07
C LEU A 165 8.71 9.78 15.55
N ALA A 166 9.27 10.79 16.21
CA ALA A 166 9.58 10.76 17.64
C ALA A 166 8.34 10.58 18.55
N ALA A 167 7.12 10.76 18.00
CA ALA A 167 5.89 10.48 18.74
C ALA A 167 5.72 8.99 19.11
N ALA A 168 6.35 8.06 18.37
CA ALA A 168 6.36 6.65 18.74
C ALA A 168 7.76 6.25 19.26
N PRO A 169 7.85 5.75 20.51
CA PRO A 169 9.14 5.44 21.16
C PRO A 169 10.03 4.46 20.38
N GLU A 170 9.44 3.54 19.65
CA GLU A 170 10.17 2.50 18.89
C GLU A 170 10.78 3.01 17.59
N MET A 171 10.35 4.17 17.07
CA MET A 171 10.79 4.62 15.75
C MET A 171 12.29 4.82 15.64
N ALA A 172 12.94 5.32 16.69
CA ALA A 172 14.40 5.44 16.70
C ALA A 172 15.08 4.09 16.45
N SER A 173 14.65 3.04 17.15
CA SER A 173 15.21 1.69 16.97
C SER A 173 14.81 1.06 15.63
N LEU A 174 13.61 1.32 15.11
CA LEU A 174 13.18 0.83 13.79
C LEU A 174 13.96 1.49 12.65
N VAL A 175 14.31 2.77 12.78
CA VAL A 175 15.21 3.45 11.83
C VAL A 175 16.60 2.80 11.86
N CYS A 176 17.14 2.49 13.04
CA CYS A 176 18.40 1.76 13.18
C CYS A 176 18.33 0.36 12.54
N ASP A 177 17.22 -0.36 12.71
CA ASP A 177 16.99 -1.68 12.11
C ASP A 177 17.01 -1.63 10.58
N LEU A 178 16.41 -0.59 9.98
CA LEU A 178 16.45 -0.36 8.53
C LEU A 178 17.86 -0.12 8.00
N LEU A 179 18.73 0.54 8.78
CA LEU A 179 20.12 0.77 8.40
C LEU A 179 20.95 -0.52 8.28
N ALA A 180 20.40 -1.67 8.63
CA ALA A 180 20.96 -2.99 8.35
C ALA A 180 20.79 -3.45 6.88
N ALA A 181 19.97 -2.79 6.08
CA ALA A 181 19.86 -3.01 4.63
C ALA A 181 21.04 -2.38 3.86
N ASP A 182 21.33 -2.86 2.65
CA ASP A 182 22.36 -2.30 1.78
C ASP A 182 21.83 -1.19 0.88
N LEU A 183 20.53 -1.30 0.52
CA LEU A 183 19.78 -0.31 -0.24
C LEU A 183 18.43 -0.06 0.42
N LEU A 184 18.09 1.22 0.61
CA LEU A 184 16.76 1.67 1.01
C LEU A 184 16.13 2.45 -0.12
N GLY A 185 14.96 2.00 -0.57
CA GLY A 185 14.19 2.61 -1.66
C GLY A 185 12.94 3.31 -1.15
N PHE A 186 12.64 4.44 -1.76
CA PHE A 186 11.50 5.30 -1.42
C PHE A 186 10.73 5.70 -2.67
N GLN A 187 9.50 6.17 -2.47
CA GLN A 187 8.65 6.64 -3.57
C GLN A 187 9.06 8.01 -4.09
N THR A 188 9.51 8.91 -3.19
CA THR A 188 9.78 10.31 -3.51
C THR A 188 11.10 10.78 -2.90
N GLU A 189 11.66 11.87 -3.46
CA GLU A 189 12.85 12.54 -2.91
C GLU A 189 12.59 13.06 -1.49
N ASN A 190 11.37 13.51 -1.20
CA ASN A 190 11.00 13.99 0.14
C ASN A 190 11.04 12.87 1.19
N ASP A 191 10.53 11.67 0.84
CA ASP A 191 10.55 10.52 1.74
C ASP A 191 11.98 10.06 2.00
N MET A 192 12.83 10.03 0.96
CA MET A 192 14.25 9.72 1.09
C MET A 192 14.98 10.76 1.97
N ALA A 193 14.71 12.05 1.78
CA ALA A 193 15.33 13.12 2.57
C ALA A 193 14.91 13.06 4.03
N ASN A 194 13.64 12.79 4.32
CA ASN A 194 13.12 12.60 5.67
C ASN A 194 13.76 11.38 6.36
N PHE A 195 13.90 10.26 5.63
CA PHE A 195 14.60 9.09 6.16
C PHE A 195 16.06 9.41 6.49
N ALA A 196 16.77 10.10 5.59
CA ALA A 196 18.16 10.47 5.83
C ALA A 196 18.32 11.36 7.08
N ALA A 197 17.40 12.31 7.29
CA ALA A 197 17.40 13.14 8.50
C ALA A 197 17.11 12.34 9.77
N ALA A 198 16.16 11.38 9.70
CA ALA A 198 15.86 10.49 10.81
C ALA A 198 17.04 9.54 11.13
N ALA A 199 17.75 9.06 10.11
CA ALA A 199 18.93 8.23 10.27
C ALA A 199 20.10 8.99 10.93
N GLU A 200 20.27 10.27 10.61
CA GLU A 200 21.26 11.14 11.28
C GLU A 200 20.88 11.37 12.74
N LEU A 201 19.59 11.60 13.02
CA LEU A 201 19.11 11.89 14.37
C LEU A 201 19.10 10.65 15.29
N PHE A 202 18.64 9.51 14.79
CA PHE A 202 18.39 8.32 15.61
C PHE A 202 19.46 7.24 15.47
N GLY A 203 20.19 7.21 14.35
CA GLY A 203 21.09 6.13 13.99
C GLY A 203 22.56 6.52 13.89
N ASP A 204 22.96 7.70 14.36
CA ASP A 204 24.34 8.22 14.26
C ASP A 204 24.90 8.13 12.83
N ALA A 205 24.02 8.21 11.83
CA ALA A 205 24.43 8.15 10.44
C ALA A 205 25.04 9.46 9.98
N THR A 206 26.02 9.42 9.09
CA THR A 206 26.56 10.60 8.42
C THR A 206 26.32 10.51 6.92
N ARG A 207 25.89 11.60 6.31
CA ARG A 207 25.69 11.66 4.85
C ARG A 207 27.01 11.72 4.12
N LEU A 208 27.13 10.90 3.08
CA LEU A 208 28.21 10.95 2.10
C LEU A 208 27.65 11.40 0.74
N ALA A 209 28.53 11.68 -0.22
CA ALA A 209 28.13 11.98 -1.59
C ALA A 209 27.34 10.81 -2.23
N GLY A 210 26.41 11.13 -3.15
CA GLY A 210 25.68 10.14 -3.96
C GLY A 210 24.60 9.36 -3.19
N ASN A 211 23.89 10.01 -2.27
CA ASN A 211 22.81 9.42 -1.48
C ASN A 211 23.25 8.16 -0.71
N VAL A 212 24.40 8.24 -0.05
CA VAL A 212 24.97 7.17 0.78
C VAL A 212 25.05 7.66 2.22
N LEU A 213 24.62 6.82 3.15
CA LEU A 213 24.84 7.02 4.59
C LEU A 213 26.01 6.14 5.05
N ASN A 214 26.82 6.66 5.97
CA ASN A 214 27.81 5.90 6.69
C ASN A 214 27.34 5.72 8.14
N VAL A 215 27.25 4.45 8.56
CA VAL A 215 26.80 4.06 9.90
C VAL A 215 27.83 3.10 10.49
N GLY A 216 28.64 3.59 11.42
CA GLY A 216 29.68 2.78 12.06
C GLY A 216 30.68 2.13 11.08
N GLY A 217 30.98 2.77 9.95
CA GLY A 217 31.85 2.27 8.89
C GLY A 217 31.12 1.49 7.77
N ARG A 218 29.86 1.12 7.99
CA ARG A 218 29.02 0.48 6.98
C ARG A 218 28.34 1.54 6.08
N LYS A 219 28.34 1.29 4.78
CA LYS A 219 27.68 2.16 3.79
C LYS A 219 26.28 1.65 3.48
N VAL A 220 25.27 2.51 3.57
CA VAL A 220 23.88 2.26 3.22
C VAL A 220 23.51 3.20 2.08
N ARG A 221 23.06 2.67 0.95
CA ARG A 221 22.63 3.47 -0.20
C ARG A 221 21.16 3.81 -0.07
N LEU A 222 20.80 5.06 -0.37
CA LEU A 222 19.41 5.50 -0.52
C LEU A 222 19.09 5.70 -2.00
N GLY A 223 17.82 5.52 -2.38
CA GLY A 223 17.37 5.78 -3.76
C GLY A 223 15.87 6.01 -3.86
N VAL A 224 15.47 6.73 -4.91
CA VAL A 224 14.07 6.97 -5.24
C VAL A 224 13.69 6.11 -6.44
N PHE A 225 12.65 5.31 -6.26
CA PHE A 225 12.13 4.36 -7.25
C PHE A 225 10.60 4.44 -7.26
N PRO A 226 10.00 5.42 -7.94
CA PRO A 226 8.55 5.55 -7.99
C PRO A 226 7.91 4.27 -8.56
N VAL A 227 6.96 3.68 -7.84
CA VAL A 227 6.22 2.50 -8.33
C VAL A 227 5.34 2.91 -9.51
N GLU A 228 5.31 2.07 -10.53
CA GLU A 228 4.60 2.32 -11.78
C GLU A 228 3.45 1.32 -12.00
N ILE A 229 2.57 1.66 -12.95
CA ILE A 229 1.54 0.77 -13.49
C ILE A 229 1.97 0.22 -14.84
N GLU A 230 1.18 -0.66 -15.45
CA GLU A 230 1.27 -0.99 -16.89
C GLU A 230 0.28 -0.09 -17.66
N PRO A 231 0.72 1.09 -18.17
CA PRO A 231 -0.22 2.10 -18.65
C PRO A 231 -0.95 1.66 -19.91
N VAL A 232 -0.23 1.03 -20.86
CA VAL A 232 -0.81 0.56 -22.13
C VAL A 232 -1.82 -0.56 -21.86
N GLY A 233 -1.45 -1.58 -21.08
CA GLY A 233 -2.38 -2.65 -20.75
C GLY A 233 -3.60 -2.18 -19.94
N PHE A 234 -3.44 -1.10 -19.14
CA PHE A 234 -4.59 -0.52 -18.44
C PHE A 234 -5.48 0.32 -19.38
N ALA A 235 -4.89 1.00 -20.36
CA ALA A 235 -5.64 1.72 -21.40
C ALA A 235 -6.48 0.74 -22.24
N ASP A 236 -5.88 -0.38 -22.69
CA ASP A 236 -6.56 -1.43 -23.44
C ASP A 236 -7.73 -2.04 -22.61
N LEU A 237 -7.50 -2.30 -21.33
CA LEU A 237 -8.54 -2.77 -20.41
C LEU A 237 -9.68 -1.75 -20.31
N ALA A 238 -9.37 -0.46 -20.13
CA ALA A 238 -10.37 0.60 -20.00
C ALA A 238 -11.20 0.76 -21.28
N GLU A 239 -10.57 0.66 -22.45
CA GLU A 239 -11.24 0.68 -23.74
C GLU A 239 -12.18 -0.51 -23.92
N ALA A 240 -11.71 -1.73 -23.64
CA ALA A 240 -12.53 -2.93 -23.71
C ALA A 240 -13.74 -2.87 -22.77
N MET A 241 -13.56 -2.30 -21.57
CA MET A 241 -14.61 -2.20 -20.54
C MET A 241 -15.53 -0.98 -20.71
N GLU A 242 -15.23 -0.07 -21.63
CA GLU A 242 -16.11 1.09 -21.92
C GLU A 242 -17.48 0.66 -22.41
N ALA A 243 -17.57 -0.35 -23.25
CA ALA A 243 -18.83 -0.93 -23.74
C ALA A 243 -19.43 -1.96 -22.77
N GLY A 244 -18.73 -2.29 -21.69
CA GLY A 244 -19.16 -3.29 -20.70
C GLY A 244 -20.49 -2.91 -20.04
N PRO A 245 -21.27 -3.91 -19.57
CA PRO A 245 -22.64 -3.69 -19.07
C PRO A 245 -22.68 -2.75 -17.87
N GLU A 246 -21.67 -2.76 -17.00
CA GLU A 246 -21.58 -1.88 -15.83
C GLU A 246 -21.36 -0.42 -16.23
N ALA A 247 -20.41 -0.15 -17.12
CA ALA A 247 -20.11 1.18 -17.62
C ALA A 247 -21.28 1.73 -18.46
N ALA A 248 -21.93 0.88 -19.26
CA ALA A 248 -23.13 1.26 -20.02
C ALA A 248 -24.29 1.65 -19.10
N ARG A 249 -24.57 0.85 -18.05
CA ARG A 249 -25.61 1.20 -17.04
C ARG A 249 -25.27 2.49 -16.30
N LEU A 250 -24.00 2.69 -15.93
CA LEU A 250 -23.59 3.93 -15.27
C LEU A 250 -23.84 5.13 -16.19
N ARG A 251 -23.39 5.11 -17.44
CA ARG A 251 -23.62 6.19 -18.41
C ARG A 251 -25.10 6.48 -18.62
N ALA A 252 -25.92 5.45 -18.81
CA ALA A 252 -27.37 5.60 -18.95
C ALA A 252 -28.02 6.25 -17.72
N SER A 253 -27.51 5.99 -16.52
CA SER A 253 -28.04 6.56 -15.27
C SER A 253 -27.61 8.01 -15.04
N LEU A 254 -26.63 8.53 -15.77
CA LEU A 254 -26.14 9.90 -15.63
C LEU A 254 -27.01 10.94 -16.38
N THR A 255 -27.77 10.52 -17.38
CA THR A 255 -28.71 11.39 -18.13
C THR A 255 -28.11 12.74 -18.53
N GLY A 256 -26.91 12.74 -19.13
CA GLY A 256 -26.21 13.97 -19.52
C GLY A 256 -25.46 14.70 -18.41
N GLN A 257 -25.39 14.13 -17.22
CA GLN A 257 -24.57 14.64 -16.11
C GLN A 257 -23.10 14.29 -16.31
N HIS A 258 -22.22 15.13 -15.78
CA HIS A 258 -20.79 14.85 -15.69
C HIS A 258 -20.51 13.92 -14.49
N LEU A 259 -19.76 12.87 -14.74
CA LEU A 259 -19.27 11.97 -13.70
C LEU A 259 -17.98 12.52 -13.08
N ILE A 260 -18.00 12.74 -11.77
CA ILE A 260 -16.81 12.87 -10.93
C ILE A 260 -16.58 11.49 -10.30
N LEU A 261 -15.38 10.95 -10.36
CA LEU A 261 -15.06 9.62 -9.86
C LEU A 261 -13.99 9.66 -8.78
N GLY A 262 -14.29 9.10 -7.62
CA GLY A 262 -13.34 8.79 -6.55
C GLY A 262 -13.28 7.28 -6.32
N VAL A 263 -12.09 6.68 -6.38
CA VAL A 263 -11.88 5.25 -6.15
C VAL A 263 -10.77 5.05 -5.15
N GLU A 264 -11.10 4.50 -3.99
CA GLU A 264 -10.15 4.30 -2.89
C GLU A 264 -10.57 3.09 -2.05
N ARG A 265 -9.66 2.64 -1.19
CA ARG A 265 -10.07 1.89 -0.01
C ARG A 265 -10.62 2.88 1.03
N LEU A 266 -11.52 2.42 1.89
CA LEU A 266 -11.93 3.19 3.06
C LEU A 266 -10.73 3.30 4.01
N ASP A 267 -10.06 4.45 4.01
CA ASP A 267 -8.81 4.69 4.74
C ASP A 267 -8.71 6.17 5.16
N PRO A 268 -8.37 6.47 6.43
CA PRO A 268 -8.26 7.84 6.91
C PRO A 268 -7.32 8.73 6.09
N THR A 269 -6.29 8.14 5.48
CA THR A 269 -5.29 8.88 4.69
C THR A 269 -5.82 9.39 3.35
N LYS A 270 -7.00 8.91 2.90
CA LYS A 270 -7.51 9.16 1.54
C LYS A 270 -8.36 10.43 1.38
N GLY A 271 -8.59 11.17 2.48
CA GLY A 271 -9.28 12.46 2.42
C GLY A 271 -10.74 12.37 1.95
N LEU A 272 -11.44 11.29 2.34
CA LEU A 272 -12.82 11.05 1.89
C LEU A 272 -13.79 12.11 2.39
N LEU A 273 -13.68 12.52 3.66
CA LEU A 273 -14.56 13.56 4.24
C LEU A 273 -14.27 14.92 3.62
N GLN A 274 -13.00 15.25 3.39
CA GLN A 274 -12.57 16.48 2.72
C GLN A 274 -13.11 16.55 1.28
N ARG A 275 -13.15 15.42 0.59
CA ARG A 275 -13.73 15.28 -0.75
C ARG A 275 -15.23 15.61 -0.75
N LEU A 276 -15.98 15.09 0.23
CA LEU A 276 -17.40 15.38 0.37
C LEU A 276 -17.64 16.86 0.71
N ALA A 277 -16.83 17.43 1.59
CA ALA A 277 -16.90 18.87 1.90
C ALA A 277 -16.64 19.74 0.65
N GLY A 278 -15.62 19.40 -0.15
CA GLY A 278 -15.34 20.08 -1.41
C GLY A 278 -16.48 19.95 -2.43
N LEU A 279 -17.12 18.77 -2.53
CA LEU A 279 -18.30 18.58 -3.38
C LEU A 279 -19.48 19.44 -2.92
N ARG A 280 -19.75 19.48 -1.61
CA ARG A 280 -20.79 20.36 -1.04
C ARG A 280 -20.56 21.80 -1.42
N LEU A 281 -19.37 22.32 -1.19
CA LEU A 281 -19.00 23.70 -1.53
C LEU A 281 -19.07 23.98 -3.03
N LEU A 282 -18.69 23.04 -3.89
CA LEU A 282 -18.87 23.16 -5.34
C LEU A 282 -20.34 23.43 -5.68
N LEU A 283 -21.26 22.63 -5.13
CA LEU A 283 -22.69 22.72 -5.47
C LEU A 283 -23.37 23.95 -4.85
N GLU A 284 -22.90 24.43 -3.71
CA GLU A 284 -23.38 25.66 -3.06
C GLU A 284 -22.86 26.93 -3.75
N LYS A 285 -21.55 27.00 -4.06
CA LYS A 285 -20.93 28.16 -4.71
C LYS A 285 -21.25 28.28 -6.20
N HIS A 286 -21.39 27.13 -6.85
CA HIS A 286 -21.61 27.03 -8.29
C HIS A 286 -22.87 26.24 -8.61
N PRO A 287 -24.09 26.80 -8.37
CA PRO A 287 -25.37 26.12 -8.58
C PRO A 287 -25.57 25.59 -10.01
N ARG A 288 -24.78 26.08 -10.97
CA ARG A 288 -24.78 25.59 -12.36
C ARG A 288 -24.45 24.10 -12.47
N TRP A 289 -23.79 23.49 -11.44
CA TRP A 289 -23.44 22.08 -11.41
C TRP A 289 -24.49 21.21 -10.71
N GLN A 290 -25.45 21.81 -10.01
CA GLN A 290 -26.61 21.07 -9.51
C GLN A 290 -27.34 20.43 -10.68
N ARG A 291 -27.73 19.16 -10.55
CA ARG A 291 -28.29 18.28 -11.57
C ARG A 291 -27.40 18.02 -12.79
N ARG A 292 -26.19 18.57 -12.84
CA ARG A 292 -25.23 18.44 -13.96
C ARG A 292 -23.95 17.70 -13.62
N ALA A 293 -23.68 17.47 -12.34
CA ALA A 293 -22.55 16.71 -11.87
C ALA A 293 -22.97 15.73 -10.76
N THR A 294 -22.37 14.55 -10.77
CA THR A 294 -22.57 13.52 -9.74
C THR A 294 -21.22 12.93 -9.38
N LEU A 295 -20.94 12.85 -8.08
CA LEU A 295 -19.77 12.11 -7.58
C LEU A 295 -20.16 10.64 -7.36
N LEU A 296 -19.49 9.73 -8.05
CA LEU A 296 -19.44 8.31 -7.70
C LEU A 296 -18.21 8.08 -6.83
N GLN A 297 -18.44 7.82 -5.54
CA GLN A 297 -17.38 7.46 -4.60
C GLN A 297 -17.40 5.96 -4.35
N ILE A 298 -16.36 5.26 -4.78
CA ILE A 298 -16.10 3.86 -4.43
C ILE A 298 -15.11 3.86 -3.25
N ALA A 299 -15.56 3.36 -2.09
CA ALA A 299 -14.77 3.29 -0.86
C ALA A 299 -14.81 1.86 -0.29
N ALA A 300 -14.05 0.94 -0.90
CA ALA A 300 -14.02 -0.45 -0.50
C ALA A 300 -13.57 -0.61 0.97
N LEU A 301 -14.32 -1.38 1.75
CA LEU A 301 -14.03 -1.60 3.17
C LEU A 301 -12.66 -2.26 3.33
N SER A 302 -11.88 -1.74 4.29
CA SER A 302 -10.54 -2.20 4.62
C SER A 302 -10.36 -2.16 6.14
N ARG A 303 -9.53 -3.03 6.69
CA ARG A 303 -9.06 -3.01 8.10
C ARG A 303 -10.18 -2.76 9.12
N LYS A 304 -11.28 -3.51 9.01
CA LYS A 304 -12.51 -3.31 9.80
C LYS A 304 -12.29 -3.38 11.32
N GLU A 305 -11.23 -4.05 11.76
CA GLU A 305 -10.88 -4.22 13.16
C GLU A 305 -10.20 -2.98 13.77
N VAL A 306 -9.63 -2.09 12.93
CA VAL A 306 -8.93 -0.89 13.40
C VAL A 306 -9.93 0.22 13.73
N ALA A 307 -9.84 0.81 14.93
CA ALA A 307 -10.81 1.77 15.46
C ALA A 307 -10.99 3.01 14.55
N SER A 308 -9.89 3.60 14.06
CA SER A 308 -9.94 4.77 13.16
C SER A 308 -10.68 4.50 11.85
N TYR A 309 -10.62 3.27 11.33
CA TYR A 309 -11.35 2.87 10.12
C TYR A 309 -12.86 2.73 10.37
N ARG A 310 -13.25 2.20 11.54
CA ARG A 310 -14.67 2.14 11.95
C ARG A 310 -15.24 3.55 12.15
N ALA A 311 -14.50 4.43 12.83
CA ALA A 311 -14.91 5.81 13.03
C ALA A 311 -15.07 6.55 11.70
N LEU A 312 -14.11 6.40 10.76
CA LEU A 312 -14.22 6.97 9.42
C LEU A 312 -15.46 6.45 8.69
N ARG A 313 -15.76 5.16 8.78
CA ARG A 313 -16.95 4.57 8.15
C ARG A 313 -18.23 5.26 8.63
N THR A 314 -18.40 5.37 9.94
CA THR A 314 -19.57 6.03 10.54
C THR A 314 -19.66 7.49 10.12
N ALA A 315 -18.54 8.21 10.12
CA ALA A 315 -18.50 9.61 9.70
C ALA A 315 -18.84 9.77 8.20
N LEU A 316 -18.29 8.90 7.34
CA LEU A 316 -18.53 8.94 5.90
C LEU A 316 -20.01 8.67 5.56
N ASP A 317 -20.63 7.66 6.20
CA ASP A 317 -22.03 7.34 5.99
C ASP A 317 -22.95 8.49 6.44
N ARG A 318 -22.63 9.14 7.57
CA ARG A 318 -23.36 10.30 8.07
C ARG A 318 -23.25 11.50 7.12
N GLU A 319 -22.02 11.85 6.71
CA GLU A 319 -21.80 12.99 5.81
C GLU A 319 -22.41 12.75 4.41
N ALA A 320 -22.33 11.53 3.90
CA ALA A 320 -22.98 11.16 2.64
C ALA A 320 -24.51 11.27 2.72
N GLY A 321 -25.09 10.82 3.84
CA GLY A 321 -26.53 10.96 4.11
C GLY A 321 -26.96 12.42 4.21
N SER A 322 -26.22 13.24 4.97
CA SER A 322 -26.49 14.69 5.11
C SER A 322 -26.39 15.41 3.77
N LEU A 323 -25.31 15.18 3.00
CA LEU A 323 -25.11 15.82 1.71
C LEU A 323 -26.28 15.53 0.75
N ASN A 324 -26.69 14.26 0.66
CA ASN A 324 -27.80 13.88 -0.19
C ASN A 324 -29.17 14.41 0.33
N ALA A 325 -29.40 14.41 1.66
CA ALA A 325 -30.62 14.95 2.23
C ALA A 325 -30.81 16.45 1.96
N ASP A 326 -29.68 17.19 1.96
CA ASP A 326 -29.73 18.65 1.78
C ASP A 326 -29.79 19.07 0.31
N LEU A 327 -29.18 18.28 -0.62
CA LEU A 327 -28.96 18.74 -1.99
C LEU A 327 -29.60 17.85 -3.07
N ALA A 328 -30.06 16.63 -2.74
CA ALA A 328 -30.64 15.75 -3.74
C ALA A 328 -32.02 16.25 -4.23
N GLU A 329 -32.28 15.94 -5.48
CA GLU A 329 -33.61 16.11 -6.10
C GLU A 329 -34.19 14.72 -6.43
N PRO A 330 -35.49 14.57 -6.64
CA PRO A 330 -36.13 13.27 -6.90
C PRO A 330 -35.50 12.48 -8.07
N ASP A 331 -34.94 13.20 -9.06
CA ASP A 331 -34.33 12.65 -10.26
C ASP A 331 -32.79 12.80 -10.30
N TRP A 332 -32.17 13.29 -9.20
CA TRP A 332 -30.73 13.53 -9.16
C TRP A 332 -30.14 13.31 -7.76
N LEU A 333 -29.05 12.55 -7.69
CA LEU A 333 -28.21 12.36 -6.51
C LEU A 333 -26.85 13.00 -6.72
N PRO A 334 -26.45 13.99 -5.91
CA PRO A 334 -25.11 14.58 -5.98
C PRO A 334 -24.00 13.60 -5.63
N LEU A 335 -24.27 12.64 -4.74
CA LEU A 335 -23.30 11.63 -4.29
C LEU A 335 -23.90 10.22 -4.37
N ARG A 336 -23.17 9.32 -5.05
CA ARG A 336 -23.40 7.88 -5.05
C ARG A 336 -22.24 7.20 -4.32
N LEU A 337 -22.50 6.66 -3.12
CA LEU A 337 -21.49 5.99 -2.30
C LEU A 337 -21.58 4.48 -2.46
N VAL A 338 -20.48 3.84 -2.86
CA VAL A 338 -20.34 2.38 -2.99
C VAL A 338 -19.25 1.90 -2.03
N SER A 339 -19.63 1.14 -0.98
CA SER A 339 -18.72 0.72 0.09
C SER A 339 -18.31 -0.75 -0.03
N ARG A 340 -18.32 -1.31 -1.23
CA ARG A 340 -17.87 -2.67 -1.52
C ARG A 340 -16.74 -2.66 -2.54
N ALA A 341 -15.98 -3.74 -2.59
CA ALA A 341 -15.02 -3.94 -3.67
C ALA A 341 -15.75 -4.01 -5.03
N VAL A 342 -15.13 -3.40 -6.03
CA VAL A 342 -15.59 -3.39 -7.42
C VAL A 342 -14.44 -3.97 -8.25
N ASP A 343 -14.76 -4.77 -9.24
CA ASP A 343 -13.79 -5.38 -10.14
C ASP A 343 -12.93 -4.32 -10.85
N ARG A 344 -11.64 -4.63 -11.05
CA ARG A 344 -10.66 -3.71 -11.66
C ARG A 344 -11.06 -3.30 -13.08
N GLY A 345 -11.59 -4.22 -13.88
CA GLY A 345 -12.06 -3.92 -15.22
C GLY A 345 -13.26 -2.95 -15.20
N VAL A 346 -14.21 -3.18 -14.28
CA VAL A 346 -15.36 -2.27 -14.09
C VAL A 346 -14.88 -0.88 -13.69
N ILE A 347 -13.90 -0.79 -12.77
CA ILE A 347 -13.29 0.50 -12.37
C ILE A 347 -12.64 1.18 -13.57
N ALA A 348 -11.91 0.45 -14.40
CA ALA A 348 -11.27 0.99 -15.61
C ALA A 348 -12.32 1.60 -16.57
N GLY A 349 -13.44 0.89 -16.79
CA GLY A 349 -14.57 1.41 -17.58
C GLY A 349 -15.22 2.67 -16.97
N TYR A 350 -15.32 2.74 -15.63
CA TYR A 350 -15.81 3.94 -14.95
C TYR A 350 -14.83 5.11 -15.05
N MET A 351 -13.52 4.86 -14.94
CA MET A 351 -12.47 5.88 -15.13
C MET A 351 -12.53 6.48 -16.52
N ARG A 352 -12.73 5.65 -17.55
CA ARG A 352 -12.84 6.11 -18.94
C ARG A 352 -14.08 6.97 -19.18
N ALA A 353 -15.19 6.67 -18.48
CA ALA A 353 -16.42 7.45 -18.57
C ALA A 353 -16.41 8.76 -17.76
N ALA A 354 -15.43 8.92 -16.85
CA ALA A 354 -15.42 10.03 -15.91
C ALA A 354 -14.89 11.32 -16.51
N ARG A 355 -15.63 12.43 -16.34
CA ARG A 355 -15.17 13.77 -16.68
C ARG A 355 -14.07 14.25 -15.74
N VAL A 356 -14.12 13.87 -14.46
CA VAL A 356 -13.14 14.26 -13.45
C VAL A 356 -12.75 13.04 -12.63
N GLY A 357 -11.44 12.78 -12.54
CA GLY A 357 -10.86 11.91 -11.52
C GLY A 357 -10.50 12.73 -10.29
N LEU A 358 -11.08 12.39 -9.14
CA LEU A 358 -10.89 13.14 -7.90
C LEU A 358 -10.11 12.31 -6.90
N VAL A 359 -8.81 12.62 -6.75
CA VAL A 359 -7.83 11.88 -5.93
C VAL A 359 -7.27 12.83 -4.87
N THR A 360 -7.78 12.75 -3.66
CA THR A 360 -7.53 13.74 -2.59
C THR A 360 -6.90 13.16 -1.33
N PRO A 361 -5.89 12.26 -1.40
CA PRO A 361 -5.29 11.76 -0.18
C PRO A 361 -4.69 12.91 0.64
N LEU A 362 -4.82 12.82 1.97
CA LEU A 362 -4.18 13.76 2.90
C LEU A 362 -2.66 13.55 2.88
N ARG A 363 -2.23 12.32 2.70
CA ARG A 363 -0.86 11.90 2.39
C ARG A 363 -0.87 10.52 1.73
N ASP A 364 -0.01 10.30 0.73
CA ASP A 364 0.13 9.00 0.07
C ASP A 364 1.55 8.82 -0.49
N GLY A 365 2.09 7.60 -0.42
CA GLY A 365 3.42 7.31 -0.95
C GLY A 365 3.51 7.54 -2.46
N MET A 366 2.57 6.97 -3.21
CA MET A 366 2.47 7.18 -4.67
C MET A 366 1.05 7.55 -5.10
N ASN A 367 0.07 6.70 -4.84
CA ASN A 367 -1.29 6.71 -5.37
C ASN A 367 -1.37 6.27 -6.84
N LEU A 368 -1.42 4.96 -7.05
CA LEU A 368 -1.49 4.39 -8.40
C LEU A 368 -2.82 4.68 -9.11
N VAL A 369 -3.90 4.92 -8.36
CA VAL A 369 -5.23 5.28 -8.93
C VAL A 369 -5.14 6.54 -9.78
N ALA A 370 -4.31 7.52 -9.40
CA ALA A 370 -4.07 8.71 -10.20
C ALA A 370 -3.45 8.38 -11.57
N LYS A 371 -2.48 7.46 -11.61
CA LYS A 371 -1.86 6.98 -12.85
C LYS A 371 -2.83 6.12 -13.68
N GLU A 372 -3.59 5.24 -13.02
CA GLU A 372 -4.64 4.43 -13.64
C GLU A 372 -5.72 5.31 -14.27
N PHE A 373 -6.13 6.40 -13.59
CA PHE A 373 -7.07 7.36 -14.18
C PHE A 373 -6.53 7.98 -15.46
N VAL A 374 -5.28 8.43 -15.49
CA VAL A 374 -4.65 8.98 -16.69
C VAL A 374 -4.60 7.95 -17.82
N ALA A 375 -4.23 6.71 -17.51
CA ALA A 375 -4.13 5.63 -18.48
C ALA A 375 -5.49 5.23 -19.07
N ALA A 376 -6.55 5.29 -18.27
CA ALA A 376 -7.90 4.91 -18.69
C ALA A 376 -8.56 5.89 -19.68
N GLN A 377 -8.05 7.12 -19.81
CA GLN A 377 -8.75 8.17 -20.55
C GLN A 377 -8.79 7.94 -22.07
N ASN A 378 -9.88 8.41 -22.71
CA ASN A 378 -9.95 8.50 -24.15
C ASN A 378 -9.12 9.70 -24.64
N PRO A 379 -8.09 9.51 -25.51
CA PRO A 379 -7.28 10.60 -26.04
C PRO A 379 -8.07 11.70 -26.75
N ASP A 380 -9.21 11.34 -27.35
CA ASP A 380 -10.04 12.29 -28.09
C ASP A 380 -10.92 13.15 -27.19
N ASP A 381 -11.31 12.66 -26.02
CA ASP A 381 -12.13 13.40 -25.04
C ASP A 381 -11.71 13.03 -23.60
N PRO A 382 -10.48 13.34 -23.18
CA PRO A 382 -10.00 12.96 -21.86
C PRO A 382 -10.69 13.72 -20.73
N GLY A 383 -10.87 13.09 -19.58
CA GLY A 383 -11.24 13.74 -18.32
C GLY A 383 -10.07 14.53 -17.72
N VAL A 384 -10.35 15.21 -16.63
CA VAL A 384 -9.39 16.01 -15.87
C VAL A 384 -9.06 15.34 -14.54
N LEU A 385 -7.78 15.22 -14.21
CA LEU A 385 -7.34 14.73 -12.91
C LEU A 385 -7.22 15.91 -11.92
N VAL A 386 -7.99 15.85 -10.83
CA VAL A 386 -7.82 16.70 -9.63
C VAL A 386 -7.05 15.85 -8.61
N LEU A 387 -5.85 16.29 -8.24
CA LEU A 387 -4.89 15.49 -7.49
C LEU A 387 -4.33 16.24 -6.27
N SER A 388 -4.36 15.60 -5.12
CA SER A 388 -3.66 16.11 -3.93
C SER A 388 -2.16 16.29 -4.21
N ARG A 389 -1.62 17.46 -3.85
CA ARG A 389 -0.17 17.73 -3.88
C ARG A 389 0.64 16.82 -2.94
N PHE A 390 -0.03 16.14 -2.00
CA PHE A 390 0.59 15.24 -1.03
C PHE A 390 0.57 13.77 -1.45
N ALA A 391 0.13 13.47 -2.67
CA ALA A 391 0.35 12.18 -3.31
C ALA A 391 1.69 12.16 -4.04
N GLY A 392 2.48 11.07 -3.92
CA GLY A 392 3.75 10.95 -4.65
C GLY A 392 3.59 11.09 -6.16
N ALA A 393 2.47 10.61 -6.73
CA ALA A 393 2.13 10.77 -8.14
C ALA A 393 2.06 12.24 -8.59
N ALA A 394 1.82 13.18 -7.69
CA ALA A 394 1.79 14.61 -8.01
C ALA A 394 3.16 15.15 -8.49
N GLN A 395 4.26 14.45 -8.17
CA GLN A 395 5.60 14.81 -8.67
C GLN A 395 5.82 14.41 -10.15
N GLN A 396 4.98 13.53 -10.69
CA GLN A 396 5.09 13.02 -12.05
C GLN A 396 3.98 13.51 -12.99
N LEU A 397 2.80 13.86 -12.43
CA LEU A 397 1.60 14.20 -13.19
C LEU A 397 1.38 15.72 -13.20
N ASP A 398 2.20 16.44 -13.95
CA ASP A 398 2.15 17.91 -14.00
C ASP A 398 0.90 18.49 -14.66
N GLY A 399 0.25 17.74 -15.53
CA GLY A 399 -1.02 18.13 -16.15
C GLY A 399 -2.22 18.11 -15.18
N ALA A 400 -2.11 17.50 -14.00
CA ALA A 400 -3.17 17.45 -13.00
C ALA A 400 -3.46 18.84 -12.39
N LEU A 401 -4.71 19.09 -11.99
CA LEU A 401 -5.04 20.20 -11.12
C LEU A 401 -4.64 19.83 -9.68
N LYS A 402 -3.49 20.36 -9.25
CA LYS A 402 -2.93 20.03 -7.93
C LYS A 402 -3.58 20.88 -6.85
N ILE A 403 -4.15 20.23 -5.83
CA ILE A 403 -4.88 20.87 -4.73
C ILE A 403 -4.24 20.56 -3.36
N ASN A 404 -4.56 21.39 -2.37
CA ASN A 404 -4.39 21.06 -0.97
C ASN A 404 -5.67 20.36 -0.47
N PRO A 405 -5.64 19.06 -0.11
CA PRO A 405 -6.85 18.34 0.29
C PRO A 405 -7.43 18.81 1.64
N HIS A 406 -6.67 19.59 2.43
CA HIS A 406 -7.16 20.19 3.68
C HIS A 406 -7.95 21.48 3.46
N ASP A 407 -8.03 21.95 2.22
CA ASP A 407 -8.73 23.15 1.79
C ASP A 407 -9.92 22.74 0.91
N ALA A 408 -11.11 22.74 1.50
CA ALA A 408 -12.33 22.35 0.80
C ALA A 408 -12.72 23.35 -0.32
N ASP A 409 -12.36 24.63 -0.16
CA ASP A 409 -12.54 25.65 -1.19
C ASP A 409 -11.66 25.36 -2.41
N ALA A 410 -10.37 25.01 -2.19
CA ALA A 410 -9.48 24.61 -3.27
C ALA A 410 -9.96 23.36 -4.02
N ILE A 411 -10.61 22.42 -3.32
CA ILE A 411 -11.24 21.25 -3.97
C ILE A 411 -12.43 21.71 -4.83
N ALA A 412 -13.31 22.56 -4.30
CA ALA A 412 -14.48 23.08 -5.02
C ALA A 412 -14.09 23.86 -6.27
N ASP A 413 -13.11 24.77 -6.15
CA ASP A 413 -12.63 25.59 -7.27
C ASP A 413 -11.96 24.73 -8.35
N ALA A 414 -11.19 23.71 -7.95
CA ALA A 414 -10.58 22.77 -8.89
C ALA A 414 -11.62 21.92 -9.63
N LEU A 415 -12.68 21.50 -8.93
CA LEU A 415 -13.81 20.78 -9.53
C LEU A 415 -14.57 21.65 -10.52
N ASP A 416 -14.89 22.92 -10.17
CA ASP A 416 -15.52 23.87 -11.07
C ASP A 416 -14.69 24.07 -12.34
N ARG A 417 -13.39 24.32 -12.18
CA ARG A 417 -12.45 24.45 -13.30
C ARG A 417 -12.38 23.19 -14.17
N ALA A 418 -12.29 21.99 -13.53
CA ALA A 418 -12.19 20.73 -14.24
C ALA A 418 -13.45 20.42 -15.09
N LEU A 419 -14.63 20.67 -14.51
CA LEU A 419 -15.92 20.45 -15.17
C LEU A 419 -16.14 21.41 -16.34
N ALA A 420 -15.70 22.67 -16.22
CA ALA A 420 -15.81 23.70 -17.24
C ALA A 420 -14.67 23.69 -18.27
N MET A 421 -13.64 22.87 -18.10
CA MET A 421 -12.41 22.90 -18.89
C MET A 421 -12.67 22.58 -20.38
N PRO A 422 -12.22 23.44 -21.32
CA PRO A 422 -12.36 23.19 -22.75
C PRO A 422 -11.57 21.94 -23.20
N LEU A 423 -12.06 21.28 -24.25
CA LEU A 423 -11.46 20.06 -24.79
C LEU A 423 -9.98 20.22 -25.14
N GLY A 424 -9.57 21.34 -25.73
CA GLY A 424 -8.17 21.60 -26.08
C GLY A 424 -7.26 21.53 -24.85
N GLU A 425 -7.60 22.26 -23.76
CA GLU A 425 -6.82 22.22 -22.52
C GLU A 425 -6.82 20.82 -21.88
N ARG A 426 -7.94 20.09 -21.92
CA ARG A 426 -8.00 18.73 -21.39
C ARG A 426 -7.07 17.79 -22.13
N ARG A 427 -6.99 17.87 -23.45
CA ARG A 427 -6.07 17.09 -24.29
C ARG A 427 -4.60 17.41 -23.99
N GLU A 428 -4.24 18.68 -23.91
CA GLU A 428 -2.87 19.12 -23.60
C GLU A 428 -2.41 18.59 -22.24
N ARG A 429 -3.26 18.73 -21.20
CA ARG A 429 -2.97 18.23 -19.86
C ARG A 429 -2.84 16.72 -19.82
N TRP A 430 -3.76 16.00 -20.46
CA TRP A 430 -3.70 14.57 -20.55
C TRP A 430 -2.46 14.09 -21.29
N GLN A 431 -2.10 14.68 -22.42
CA GLN A 431 -0.90 14.33 -23.17
C GLN A 431 0.38 14.50 -22.35
N SER A 432 0.48 15.58 -21.59
CA SER A 432 1.61 15.80 -20.67
C SER A 432 1.71 14.70 -19.62
N MET A 433 0.58 14.31 -19.00
CA MET A 433 0.56 13.24 -18.01
C MET A 433 0.81 11.86 -18.63
N TRP A 434 0.20 11.57 -19.78
CA TRP A 434 0.43 10.32 -20.50
C TRP A 434 1.89 10.14 -20.86
N ALA A 435 2.54 11.16 -21.41
CA ALA A 435 3.96 11.13 -21.77
C ALA A 435 4.86 10.81 -20.55
N SER A 436 4.44 11.18 -19.34
CA SER A 436 5.22 10.90 -18.13
C SER A 436 5.12 9.46 -17.65
N ILE A 437 4.10 8.68 -18.09
CA ILE A 437 3.86 7.30 -17.62
C ILE A 437 3.96 6.26 -18.74
N ALA A 438 3.79 6.62 -20.00
CA ALA A 438 3.59 5.68 -21.13
C ALA A 438 4.69 4.62 -21.27
N ASP A 439 5.96 5.02 -21.09
CA ASP A 439 7.13 4.14 -21.23
C ASP A 439 7.56 3.50 -19.90
N ARG A 440 6.75 3.65 -18.85
CA ARG A 440 7.06 3.12 -17.52
C ARG A 440 6.34 1.80 -17.29
N SER A 441 6.94 0.96 -16.45
CA SER A 441 6.31 -0.30 -16.06
C SER A 441 6.79 -0.81 -14.70
N PRO A 442 6.03 -1.67 -14.03
CA PRO A 442 6.46 -2.35 -12.80
C PRO A 442 7.75 -3.14 -13.03
N LEU A 443 7.91 -3.76 -14.19
CA LEU A 443 9.12 -4.51 -14.53
C LEU A 443 10.35 -3.61 -14.62
N ALA A 444 10.23 -2.42 -15.24
CA ALA A 444 11.32 -1.45 -15.31
C ALA A 444 11.69 -0.93 -13.92
N TRP A 445 10.69 -0.64 -13.08
CA TRP A 445 10.87 -0.30 -11.68
C TRP A 445 11.63 -1.37 -10.90
N GLY A 446 11.20 -2.64 -10.99
CA GLY A 446 11.88 -3.76 -10.32
C GLY A 446 13.31 -3.95 -10.80
N ARG A 447 13.56 -3.84 -12.12
CA ARG A 447 14.92 -3.91 -12.70
C ARG A 447 15.83 -2.79 -12.19
N ALA A 448 15.32 -1.57 -12.10
CA ALA A 448 16.07 -0.42 -11.61
C ALA A 448 16.48 -0.62 -10.14
N PHE A 449 15.56 -1.08 -9.28
CA PHE A 449 15.85 -1.37 -7.88
C PHE A 449 16.89 -2.49 -7.73
N VAL A 450 16.69 -3.63 -8.40
CA VAL A 450 17.61 -4.77 -8.32
C VAL A 450 19.01 -4.40 -8.83
N ALA A 451 19.10 -3.62 -9.92
CA ALA A 451 20.38 -3.12 -10.41
C ALA A 451 21.07 -2.19 -9.40
N ALA A 452 20.31 -1.36 -8.70
CA ALA A 452 20.83 -0.50 -7.63
C ALA A 452 21.30 -1.32 -6.42
N LEU A 453 20.56 -2.39 -6.03
CA LEU A 453 20.94 -3.30 -4.96
C LEU A 453 22.26 -4.01 -5.24
N LEU A 454 22.43 -4.51 -6.46
CA LEU A 454 23.70 -5.15 -6.88
C LEU A 454 24.90 -4.18 -6.79
N ARG A 455 24.69 -2.91 -7.18
CA ARG A 455 25.72 -1.87 -7.04
C ARG A 455 26.00 -1.51 -5.58
N ALA A 456 24.98 -1.52 -4.72
CA ALA A 456 25.14 -1.23 -3.30
C ALA A 456 25.98 -2.30 -2.59
N SER A 457 25.70 -3.58 -2.87
CA SER A 457 26.41 -4.72 -2.26
C SER A 457 27.89 -4.79 -2.62
N SER A 458 28.30 -4.27 -3.78
CA SER A 458 29.71 -4.25 -4.17
C SER A 458 30.56 -3.17 -3.45
N ILE A 459 29.92 -2.25 -2.71
CA ILE A 459 30.57 -1.15 -1.99
C ILE A 459 30.76 -1.47 -0.50
N VAL A 460 30.08 -2.50 0.02
CA VAL A 460 30.09 -2.86 1.44
C VAL A 460 31.35 -3.70 1.71
N ALA A 461 32.42 -3.06 2.21
CA ALA A 461 33.46 -3.77 2.95
C ALA A 461 32.83 -4.23 4.28
N VAL A 462 32.95 -5.53 4.58
CA VAL A 462 32.43 -6.12 5.83
C VAL A 462 33.08 -5.41 7.01
N PRO A 463 32.34 -4.74 7.91
CA PRO A 463 32.94 -4.16 9.10
C PRO A 463 33.23 -5.25 10.14
N ASP A 464 34.41 -5.19 10.75
CA ASP A 464 34.82 -6.06 11.86
C ASP A 464 34.09 -5.81 13.20
N ARG A 465 33.00 -5.01 13.21
CA ARG A 465 32.25 -4.70 14.43
C ARG A 465 30.79 -5.10 14.30
N PRO A 466 30.22 -5.84 15.30
CA PRO A 466 28.80 -6.07 15.35
C PRO A 466 28.06 -4.74 15.52
N LEU A 467 26.99 -4.56 14.73
CA LEU A 467 26.06 -3.45 14.87
C LEU A 467 25.53 -3.41 16.32
N ARG A 468 25.58 -2.24 16.96
CA ARG A 468 24.87 -2.03 18.21
C ARG A 468 23.36 -2.10 17.89
N THR A 469 22.77 -3.25 18.15
CA THR A 469 21.32 -3.34 18.25
C THR A 469 20.89 -2.47 19.43
N GLY A 470 19.99 -1.54 19.23
CA GLY A 470 19.49 -0.64 20.27
C GLY A 470 18.65 -1.37 21.32
N THR A 471 19.30 -2.26 22.08
CA THR A 471 18.75 -2.85 23.29
C THR A 471 19.18 -1.98 24.46
N GLY A 472 18.33 -1.03 24.86
CA GLY A 472 18.38 -0.53 26.22
C GLY A 472 18.25 -1.70 27.19
N PRO A 473 18.76 -1.63 28.43
CA PRO A 473 18.88 -2.77 29.32
C PRO A 473 17.49 -3.33 29.67
N LEU A 474 17.09 -4.42 29.03
CA LEU A 474 16.10 -5.35 29.58
C LEU A 474 16.80 -6.08 30.72
N ALA A 475 16.36 -5.85 31.94
CA ALA A 475 16.81 -6.59 33.11
C ALA A 475 16.62 -8.09 32.85
N MET A 476 17.75 -8.81 32.86
CA MET A 476 17.79 -10.27 32.78
C MET A 476 17.09 -10.84 34.03
N VAL A 477 16.00 -11.56 33.82
CA VAL A 477 15.52 -12.53 34.81
C VAL A 477 16.22 -13.86 34.47
N GLU A 478 17.17 -14.25 35.33
CA GLU A 478 17.79 -15.55 35.25
C GLU A 478 16.77 -16.66 35.61
N GLY A 479 16.53 -17.54 34.68
CA GLY A 479 15.79 -18.77 34.89
C GLY A 479 16.34 -19.85 33.96
N GLY A 480 17.25 -20.68 34.50
CA GLY A 480 17.90 -21.74 33.74
C GLY A 480 16.95 -22.88 33.36
N ALA A 481 17.00 -23.27 32.09
CA ALA A 481 16.79 -24.65 31.64
C ALA A 481 17.41 -24.83 30.27
N LYS A 482 18.45 -25.65 30.20
CA LYS A 482 19.00 -26.16 28.94
C LYS A 482 17.98 -27.13 28.33
N SER A 483 17.46 -26.81 27.18
CA SER A 483 16.78 -27.78 26.32
C SER A 483 17.32 -27.63 24.91
N ALA A 484 17.97 -28.67 24.44
CA ALA A 484 18.41 -28.81 23.05
C ALA A 484 17.15 -29.10 22.21
N ILE A 485 16.75 -28.14 21.39
CA ILE A 485 15.67 -28.33 20.43
C ILE A 485 16.30 -28.72 19.10
N VAL A 486 16.13 -29.98 18.73
CA VAL A 486 16.33 -30.47 17.36
C VAL A 486 15.18 -29.92 16.53
N THR A 487 15.48 -29.05 15.58
CA THR A 487 14.47 -28.45 14.67
C THR A 487 14.29 -29.39 13.48
N ASP A 488 13.25 -30.23 13.51
CA ASP A 488 12.76 -30.88 12.29
C ASP A 488 11.97 -29.87 11.47
N LEU A 489 12.50 -29.53 10.31
CA LEU A 489 11.83 -28.70 9.32
C LEU A 489 10.84 -29.59 8.54
N MET A 490 9.55 -29.51 8.86
CA MET A 490 8.52 -30.12 8.04
C MET A 490 8.17 -29.18 6.88
N VAL A 491 8.57 -29.54 5.67
CA VAL A 491 8.10 -28.92 4.43
C VAL A 491 6.91 -29.75 3.95
N ALA A 492 5.71 -29.18 3.94
CA ALA A 492 4.53 -29.83 3.39
C ALA A 492 4.15 -29.14 2.06
N GLU A 493 4.04 -29.93 1.00
CA GLU A 493 3.46 -29.49 -0.27
C GLU A 493 1.93 -29.54 -0.21
N ARG A 494 1.27 -28.43 -0.49
CA ARG A 494 -0.17 -28.42 -0.77
C ARG A 494 -0.41 -28.86 -2.21
N VAL A 495 -0.81 -30.11 -2.39
CA VAL A 495 -1.38 -30.59 -3.65
C VAL A 495 -2.83 -30.14 -3.69
N GLY A 496 -3.19 -29.35 -4.69
CA GLY A 496 -4.57 -28.90 -4.91
C GLY A 496 -5.48 -30.06 -5.23
N ASN A 497 -6.34 -30.44 -4.31
CA ASN A 497 -7.43 -31.37 -4.54
C ASN A 497 -8.74 -30.59 -4.62
N SER A 498 -9.15 -30.28 -5.84
CA SER A 498 -10.53 -29.93 -6.14
C SER A 498 -11.27 -31.26 -6.33
N ASP A 499 -11.92 -31.73 -5.29
CA ASP A 499 -13.15 -32.52 -5.35
C ASP A 499 -13.48 -33.10 -3.97
N VAL A 500 -14.73 -32.97 -3.61
CA VAL A 500 -15.50 -33.54 -2.48
C VAL A 500 -15.95 -32.50 -1.46
N LEU A 501 -17.08 -31.90 -1.77
CA LEU A 501 -18.07 -31.49 -0.77
C LEU A 501 -19.46 -31.91 -1.29
N ARG A 502 -19.91 -33.11 -0.88
CA ARG A 502 -21.32 -33.46 -0.84
C ARG A 502 -21.83 -33.38 0.58
N ALA A 503 -22.80 -32.52 0.74
CA ALA A 503 -23.96 -32.50 1.62
C ALA A 503 -23.95 -33.34 2.90
N ALA A 504 -24.18 -32.70 4.02
CA ALA A 504 -24.94 -33.24 5.13
C ALA A 504 -25.96 -32.19 5.63
N PRO A 505 -27.14 -32.59 6.13
CA PRO A 505 -28.33 -31.76 6.13
C PRO A 505 -28.48 -30.88 7.35
N MET A 506 -29.16 -29.75 7.15
CA MET A 506 -29.73 -28.88 8.17
C MET A 506 -30.61 -29.67 9.15
N LEU A 507 -30.36 -29.44 10.42
CA LEU A 507 -31.38 -29.58 11.48
C LEU A 507 -31.56 -28.21 12.11
N MET A 508 -32.73 -27.64 11.88
CA MET A 508 -33.27 -26.50 12.63
C MET A 508 -33.78 -26.97 13.99
N PRO A 509 -33.69 -26.18 15.04
CA PRO A 509 -34.68 -26.24 16.11
C PRO A 509 -35.62 -25.03 16.06
N GLU A 510 -36.86 -25.41 16.34
CA GLU A 510 -38.06 -24.60 16.39
C GLU A 510 -38.04 -23.45 17.38
N ALA A 511 -38.94 -22.54 17.08
CA ALA A 511 -39.34 -21.38 17.83
C ALA A 511 -39.77 -21.67 19.29
N ALA A 512 -39.42 -20.75 20.19
CA ALA A 512 -40.25 -20.45 21.36
C ALA A 512 -40.55 -18.95 21.38
N GLN A 513 -41.83 -18.67 21.24
CA GLN A 513 -42.50 -17.39 21.53
C GLN A 513 -42.46 -17.07 23.04
N LEU A 514 -42.56 -15.80 23.30
CA LEU A 514 -43.26 -15.12 24.40
C LEU A 514 -42.38 -14.12 25.19
N ASN A 515 -42.80 -12.97 25.06
CA ASN A 515 -43.02 -11.67 25.70
C ASN A 515 -42.06 -10.59 25.36
#